data_78d5185a64a4d3d3f27d667930beb761
#
_entry.id   78d5185a64a4d3d3f27d667930beb761
#
_cell.length_a   1.000
_cell.length_b   1.000
_cell.length_c   1.000
_cell.angle_alpha   90.00
_cell.angle_beta   90.00
_cell.angle_gamma   90.00
#
_symmetry.space_group_name_H-M   'P 1'
#
loop_
_entity.id
_entity.type
_entity.pdbx_description
1 polymer ?
#
loop_
_entity_poly.entity_id
_entity_poly.type
_entity_poly.pdbx_seq_one_letter_code
_entity_poly.pdbx_strand_id
1 'polypeptide(L)'
;FALEDISLEVHKGECVGIIGTNGSGKSTLLKIVTGVLNPTSGNVELKGRVSAILELGAGFNMEYTGIENIFLNGTMLGYTEEEMKAKLDDIIAFAEIGDFINQPVKTYSSGMFARLAFAVAINVDPDILIVDEALSVGDIFFQSKCYRKFNDLKEAGKTILFVSHDMGSVIKYCERCLLINKGKQVMVGKSSEAVDVYKKILANQYDDETKEEEETEESAEQTEERTEADASGAVSAEKPKKGLWRERLIANAQLVEYGDKAAEIVDFAIIDHKGMITSSVDKNQRFRIKMKIKFHETMEHPI
;
A
#
# COMPACT_ATOMS: atom_id res chain seq x y z
N PHE A 1 16.52 -15.90 7.79
CA PHE A 1 15.18 -16.13 7.22
C PHE A 1 14.74 -14.87 6.46
N ALA A 2 13.99 -15.06 5.37
CA ALA A 2 13.42 -13.94 4.62
C ALA A 2 12.15 -13.40 5.29
N LEU A 3 11.44 -14.27 6.02
CA LEU A 3 10.25 -13.98 6.81
C LEU A 3 10.30 -14.78 8.11
N GLU A 4 9.81 -14.18 9.18
CA GLU A 4 9.76 -14.79 10.51
C GLU A 4 8.44 -14.36 11.18
N ASP A 5 7.69 -15.35 11.68
CA ASP A 5 6.44 -15.17 12.44
C ASP A 5 5.41 -14.24 11.78
N ILE A 6 5.10 -14.50 10.51
CA ILE A 6 4.04 -13.80 9.79
C ILE A 6 2.73 -14.58 9.96
N SER A 7 1.72 -13.92 10.52
CA SER A 7 0.36 -14.45 10.66
C SER A 7 -0.65 -13.47 10.08
N LEU A 8 -1.43 -13.91 9.10
CA LEU A 8 -2.45 -13.08 8.45
C LEU A 8 -3.68 -13.93 8.14
N GLU A 9 -4.81 -13.48 8.58
CA GLU A 9 -6.12 -14.00 8.17
C GLU A 9 -6.83 -12.96 7.31
N VAL A 10 -7.31 -13.39 6.14
CA VAL A 10 -8.04 -12.56 5.19
C VAL A 10 -9.42 -13.13 4.98
N HIS A 11 -10.45 -12.33 5.22
CA HIS A 11 -11.83 -12.75 5.07
C HIS A 11 -12.29 -12.61 3.62
N LYS A 12 -13.28 -13.45 3.25
CA LYS A 12 -13.87 -13.38 1.90
C LYS A 12 -14.45 -12.00 1.62
N GLY A 13 -14.08 -11.43 0.49
CA GLY A 13 -14.51 -10.08 0.06
C GLY A 13 -13.71 -8.94 0.69
N GLU A 14 -12.70 -9.23 1.50
CA GLU A 14 -11.83 -8.23 2.11
C GLU A 14 -10.73 -7.79 1.13
N CYS A 15 -10.41 -6.49 1.15
CA CYS A 15 -9.22 -5.96 0.50
C CYS A 15 -8.17 -5.62 1.56
N VAL A 16 -7.11 -6.42 1.63
CA VAL A 16 -6.03 -6.26 2.60
C VAL A 16 -4.78 -5.73 1.92
N GLY A 17 -4.23 -4.64 2.47
CA GLY A 17 -2.96 -4.07 2.03
C GLY A 17 -1.77 -4.85 2.61
N ILE A 18 -0.68 -4.94 1.86
CA ILE A 18 0.61 -5.43 2.35
C ILE A 18 1.64 -4.34 2.07
N ILE A 19 2.18 -3.74 3.11
CA ILE A 19 3.17 -2.68 3.02
C ILE A 19 4.45 -3.03 3.76
N GLY A 20 5.54 -2.36 3.42
CA GLY A 20 6.84 -2.55 4.06
C GLY A 20 7.97 -2.03 3.20
N THR A 21 9.13 -1.85 3.78
CA THR A 21 10.32 -1.34 3.09
C THR A 21 10.79 -2.28 1.97
N ASN A 22 11.64 -1.78 1.07
CA ASN A 22 12.26 -2.63 0.05
C ASN A 22 13.10 -3.71 0.74
N GLY A 23 12.96 -4.96 0.26
CA GLY A 23 13.62 -6.10 0.89
C GLY A 23 12.97 -6.60 2.19
N SER A 24 11.83 -6.04 2.63
CA SER A 24 11.14 -6.49 3.85
C SER A 24 10.51 -7.89 3.76
N GLY A 25 10.45 -8.51 2.56
CA GLY A 25 9.93 -9.86 2.38
C GLY A 25 8.55 -9.92 1.72
N LYS A 26 7.94 -8.80 1.28
CA LYS A 26 6.61 -8.77 0.63
C LYS A 26 6.50 -9.76 -0.54
N SER A 27 7.42 -9.69 -1.49
CA SER A 27 7.41 -10.60 -2.65
C SER A 27 7.65 -12.06 -2.26
N THR A 28 8.42 -12.32 -1.20
CA THR A 28 8.61 -13.67 -0.66
C THR A 28 7.30 -14.18 -0.06
N LEU A 29 6.59 -13.34 0.71
CA LEU A 29 5.27 -13.67 1.26
C LEU A 29 4.29 -14.00 0.13
N LEU A 30 4.23 -13.17 -0.91
CA LEU A 30 3.33 -13.42 -2.04
C LEU A 30 3.67 -14.72 -2.78
N LYS A 31 4.95 -15.03 -2.98
CA LYS A 31 5.38 -16.31 -3.58
C LYS A 31 5.01 -17.52 -2.71
N ILE A 32 5.02 -17.36 -1.39
CA ILE A 32 4.55 -18.40 -0.47
C ILE A 32 3.03 -18.54 -0.56
N VAL A 33 2.29 -17.42 -0.52
CA VAL A 33 0.82 -17.42 -0.63
C VAL A 33 0.37 -18.04 -1.96
N THR A 34 1.05 -17.75 -3.07
CA THR A 34 0.70 -18.31 -4.39
C THR A 34 1.21 -19.74 -4.61
N GLY A 35 1.91 -20.33 -3.65
CA GLY A 35 2.44 -21.70 -3.75
C GLY A 35 3.70 -21.84 -4.64
N VAL A 36 4.29 -20.72 -5.07
CA VAL A 36 5.56 -20.72 -5.83
C VAL A 36 6.73 -21.11 -4.92
N LEU A 37 6.65 -20.75 -3.64
CA LEU A 37 7.61 -21.11 -2.60
C LEU A 37 6.90 -21.85 -1.47
N ASN A 38 7.53 -22.91 -0.96
CA ASN A 38 7.09 -23.57 0.26
C ASN A 38 7.66 -22.84 1.49
N PRO A 39 6.86 -22.58 2.53
CA PRO A 39 7.37 -22.04 3.79
C PRO A 39 8.28 -23.09 4.47
N THR A 40 9.31 -22.61 5.17
CA THR A 40 10.20 -23.51 5.94
C THR A 40 9.46 -24.10 7.16
N SER A 41 8.55 -23.34 7.73
CA SER A 41 7.66 -23.74 8.84
C SER A 41 6.33 -22.99 8.72
N GLY A 42 5.30 -23.46 9.43
CA GLY A 42 3.96 -22.92 9.31
C GLY A 42 3.19 -23.51 8.12
N ASN A 43 2.02 -22.94 7.85
CA ASN A 43 1.14 -23.39 6.78
C ASN A 43 0.42 -22.21 6.11
N VAL A 44 0.01 -22.43 4.87
CA VAL A 44 -0.84 -21.50 4.11
C VAL A 44 -2.09 -22.25 3.68
N GLU A 45 -3.24 -21.69 3.97
CA GLU A 45 -4.53 -22.22 3.53
C GLU A 45 -5.22 -21.19 2.62
N LEU A 46 -5.55 -21.59 1.41
CA LEU A 46 -6.26 -20.78 0.43
C LEU A 46 -7.56 -21.47 0.02
N LYS A 47 -8.65 -20.71 -0.07
CA LYS A 47 -9.96 -21.23 -0.49
C LYS A 47 -10.42 -20.45 -1.72
N GLY A 48 -10.34 -21.10 -2.89
CA GLY A 48 -10.74 -20.51 -4.17
C GLY A 48 -9.62 -20.40 -5.19
N ARG A 49 -9.97 -19.92 -6.38
CA ARG A 49 -9.02 -19.68 -7.47
C ARG A 49 -8.27 -18.37 -7.26
N VAL A 50 -6.96 -18.44 -7.36
CA VAL A 50 -6.07 -17.27 -7.17
C VAL A 50 -5.58 -16.80 -8.53
N SER A 51 -5.75 -15.50 -8.81
CA SER A 51 -5.01 -14.83 -9.87
C SER A 51 -4.03 -13.84 -9.26
N ALA A 52 -2.77 -13.96 -9.63
CA ALA A 52 -1.70 -13.13 -9.09
C ALA A 52 -1.03 -12.32 -10.19
N ILE A 53 -1.06 -11.00 -10.03
CA ILE A 53 -0.39 -10.05 -10.92
C ILE A 53 0.96 -9.69 -10.27
N LEU A 54 1.82 -10.70 -10.05
CA LEU A 54 3.15 -10.55 -9.44
C LEU A 54 4.24 -10.34 -10.48
N GLU A 55 4.19 -11.18 -11.51
CA GLU A 55 5.12 -11.16 -12.64
C GLU A 55 4.26 -11.21 -13.90
N LEU A 56 3.97 -10.04 -14.47
CA LEU A 56 3.12 -9.92 -15.66
C LEU A 56 3.63 -10.82 -16.79
N GLY A 57 2.73 -11.70 -17.26
CA GLY A 57 3.05 -12.66 -18.32
C GLY A 57 3.86 -13.87 -17.87
N ALA A 58 3.97 -14.12 -16.56
CA ALA A 58 4.51 -15.39 -16.08
C ALA A 58 3.71 -16.56 -16.70
N GLY A 59 4.41 -17.53 -17.29
CA GLY A 59 3.80 -18.65 -18.00
C GLY A 59 3.41 -18.37 -19.45
N PHE A 60 3.63 -17.16 -19.99
CA PHE A 60 3.44 -16.91 -21.42
C PHE A 60 4.53 -17.59 -22.25
N ASN A 61 4.13 -18.21 -23.36
CA ASN A 61 5.04 -18.73 -24.36
C ASN A 61 5.22 -17.70 -25.47
N MET A 62 6.43 -17.25 -25.66
CA MET A 62 6.76 -16.18 -26.63
C MET A 62 6.50 -16.59 -28.08
N GLU A 63 6.50 -17.89 -28.41
CA GLU A 63 6.23 -18.41 -29.74
C GLU A 63 4.72 -18.54 -30.04
N TYR A 64 3.89 -18.51 -29.00
CA TYR A 64 2.44 -18.61 -29.13
C TYR A 64 1.83 -17.23 -29.42
N THR A 65 0.69 -17.23 -30.11
CA THR A 65 -0.13 -16.05 -30.30
C THR A 65 -0.71 -15.53 -28.99
N GLY A 66 -1.27 -14.31 -29.00
CA GLY A 66 -1.96 -13.78 -27.83
C GLY A 66 -3.11 -14.66 -27.39
N ILE A 67 -3.92 -15.17 -28.35
CA ILE A 67 -5.05 -16.06 -28.07
C ILE A 67 -4.57 -17.35 -27.41
N GLU A 68 -3.55 -18.01 -27.98
CA GLU A 68 -2.99 -19.24 -27.40
C GLU A 68 -2.46 -19.00 -25.99
N ASN A 69 -1.84 -17.87 -25.72
CA ASN A 69 -1.36 -17.52 -24.39
C ASN A 69 -2.51 -17.24 -23.41
N ILE A 70 -3.64 -16.67 -23.85
CA ILE A 70 -4.85 -16.52 -23.01
C ILE A 70 -5.32 -17.90 -22.54
N PHE A 71 -5.44 -18.88 -23.43
CA PHE A 71 -5.85 -20.24 -23.05
C PHE A 71 -4.81 -20.97 -22.19
N LEU A 72 -3.53 -20.86 -22.54
CA LEU A 72 -2.44 -21.44 -21.77
C LEU A 72 -2.44 -20.92 -20.32
N ASN A 73 -2.51 -19.61 -20.14
CA ASN A 73 -2.50 -19.00 -18.82
C ASN A 73 -3.80 -19.32 -18.05
N GLY A 74 -4.96 -19.31 -18.70
CA GLY A 74 -6.22 -19.72 -18.10
C GLY A 74 -6.16 -21.17 -17.56
N THR A 75 -5.58 -22.08 -18.34
CA THR A 75 -5.38 -23.48 -17.91
C THR A 75 -4.47 -23.58 -16.69
N MET A 76 -3.38 -22.80 -16.67
CA MET A 76 -2.46 -22.74 -15.51
C MET A 76 -3.15 -22.20 -14.24
N LEU A 77 -4.13 -21.30 -14.40
CA LEU A 77 -4.95 -20.76 -13.32
C LEU A 77 -6.12 -21.68 -12.92
N GLY A 78 -6.26 -22.86 -13.57
CA GLY A 78 -7.28 -23.84 -13.27
C GLY A 78 -8.66 -23.58 -13.90
N TYR A 79 -8.72 -22.81 -15.00
CA TYR A 79 -9.93 -22.62 -15.79
C TYR A 79 -10.02 -23.65 -16.92
N THR A 80 -11.25 -24.07 -17.25
CA THR A 80 -11.50 -24.93 -18.41
C THR A 80 -11.45 -24.13 -19.69
N GLU A 81 -11.34 -24.83 -20.84
CA GLU A 81 -11.34 -24.19 -22.14
C GLU A 81 -12.65 -23.44 -22.41
N GLU A 82 -13.79 -24.02 -21.96
CA GLU A 82 -15.12 -23.42 -22.09
C GLU A 82 -15.24 -22.14 -21.27
N GLU A 83 -14.72 -22.14 -20.02
CA GLU A 83 -14.68 -20.95 -19.17
C GLU A 83 -13.84 -19.85 -19.82
N MET A 84 -12.69 -20.20 -20.41
CA MET A 84 -11.83 -19.24 -21.09
C MET A 84 -12.44 -18.72 -22.39
N LYS A 85 -13.14 -19.56 -23.16
CA LYS A 85 -13.89 -19.13 -24.36
C LYS A 85 -14.94 -18.10 -24.02
N ALA A 86 -15.65 -18.27 -22.90
CA ALA A 86 -16.66 -17.32 -22.46
C ALA A 86 -16.09 -15.95 -22.05
N LYS A 87 -14.81 -15.89 -21.70
CA LYS A 87 -14.11 -14.66 -21.27
C LYS A 87 -13.22 -14.05 -22.36
N LEU A 88 -13.03 -14.76 -23.46
CA LEU A 88 -12.06 -14.39 -24.50
C LEU A 88 -12.30 -12.99 -25.06
N ASP A 89 -13.54 -12.68 -25.42
CA ASP A 89 -13.89 -11.39 -26.02
C ASP A 89 -13.65 -10.24 -25.01
N ASP A 90 -13.97 -10.43 -23.74
CA ASP A 90 -13.74 -9.44 -22.69
C ASP A 90 -12.24 -9.20 -22.47
N ILE A 91 -11.42 -10.27 -22.50
CA ILE A 91 -9.97 -10.18 -22.37
C ILE A 91 -9.37 -9.41 -23.55
N ILE A 92 -9.77 -9.75 -24.79
CA ILE A 92 -9.29 -9.08 -26.00
C ILE A 92 -9.71 -7.61 -26.01
N ALA A 93 -10.96 -7.31 -25.70
CA ALA A 93 -11.48 -5.95 -25.61
C ALA A 93 -10.79 -5.14 -24.51
N PHE A 94 -10.39 -5.78 -23.41
CA PHE A 94 -9.65 -5.13 -22.34
C PHE A 94 -8.22 -4.82 -22.76
N ALA A 95 -7.51 -5.75 -23.42
CA ALA A 95 -6.11 -5.61 -23.79
C ALA A 95 -5.87 -4.49 -24.83
N GLU A 96 -6.81 -4.25 -25.76
CA GLU A 96 -6.75 -3.21 -26.80
C GLU A 96 -5.46 -3.28 -27.65
N ILE A 97 -5.06 -4.48 -28.05
CA ILE A 97 -3.87 -4.69 -28.88
C ILE A 97 -4.19 -4.97 -30.36
N GLY A 98 -5.48 -4.89 -30.73
CA GLY A 98 -5.94 -5.06 -32.10
C GLY A 98 -5.54 -6.41 -32.71
N ASP A 99 -5.20 -6.39 -34.00
CA ASP A 99 -4.88 -7.61 -34.78
C ASP A 99 -3.62 -8.34 -34.29
N PHE A 100 -2.79 -7.69 -33.47
CA PHE A 100 -1.64 -8.33 -32.87
C PHE A 100 -2.02 -9.54 -31.98
N ILE A 101 -3.27 -9.62 -31.52
CA ILE A 101 -3.74 -10.77 -30.75
C ILE A 101 -3.53 -12.11 -31.47
N ASN A 102 -3.52 -12.09 -32.81
CA ASN A 102 -3.30 -13.25 -33.67
C ASN A 102 -1.81 -13.47 -34.03
N GLN A 103 -0.91 -12.61 -33.56
CA GLN A 103 0.53 -12.71 -33.80
C GLN A 103 1.26 -13.35 -32.60
N PRO A 104 2.42 -13.98 -32.82
CA PRO A 104 3.25 -14.49 -31.74
C PRO A 104 3.64 -13.37 -30.78
N VAL A 105 3.59 -13.64 -29.47
CA VAL A 105 3.86 -12.65 -28.42
C VAL A 105 5.27 -12.07 -28.48
N LYS A 106 6.24 -12.81 -29.03
CA LYS A 106 7.60 -12.28 -29.28
C LYS A 106 7.64 -11.04 -30.18
N THR A 107 6.58 -10.78 -30.96
CA THR A 107 6.47 -9.58 -31.83
C THR A 107 5.87 -8.38 -31.11
N TYR A 108 5.42 -8.56 -29.86
CA TYR A 108 4.76 -7.49 -29.11
C TYR A 108 5.77 -6.46 -28.58
N SER A 109 5.31 -5.21 -28.50
CA SER A 109 6.01 -4.25 -27.66
C SER A 109 5.84 -4.63 -26.17
N SER A 110 6.72 -4.13 -25.30
CA SER A 110 6.61 -4.35 -23.85
C SER A 110 5.25 -3.87 -23.30
N GLY A 111 4.71 -2.78 -23.84
CA GLY A 111 3.38 -2.28 -23.48
C GLY A 111 2.25 -3.22 -23.90
N MET A 112 2.28 -3.77 -25.13
CA MET A 112 1.28 -4.73 -25.59
C MET A 112 1.34 -6.04 -24.77
N PHE A 113 2.54 -6.52 -24.50
CA PHE A 113 2.75 -7.68 -23.65
C PHE A 113 2.13 -7.48 -22.26
N ALA A 114 2.45 -6.37 -21.61
CA ALA A 114 1.94 -6.05 -20.29
C ALA A 114 0.41 -5.84 -20.28
N ARG A 115 -0.17 -5.21 -21.33
CA ARG A 115 -1.61 -5.06 -21.48
C ARG A 115 -2.32 -6.42 -21.60
N LEU A 116 -1.80 -7.34 -22.41
CA LEU A 116 -2.38 -8.66 -22.56
C LEU A 116 -2.28 -9.47 -21.25
N ALA A 117 -1.11 -9.49 -20.64
CA ALA A 117 -0.87 -10.22 -19.38
C ALA A 117 -1.80 -9.73 -18.26
N PHE A 118 -1.93 -8.40 -18.15
CA PHE A 118 -2.86 -7.79 -17.19
C PHE A 118 -4.32 -8.09 -17.52
N ALA A 119 -4.70 -8.01 -18.82
CA ALA A 119 -6.06 -8.30 -19.25
C ALA A 119 -6.47 -9.73 -18.90
N VAL A 120 -5.60 -10.71 -19.10
CA VAL A 120 -5.86 -12.10 -18.69
C VAL A 120 -6.08 -12.16 -17.18
N ALA A 121 -5.12 -11.71 -16.40
CA ALA A 121 -5.13 -11.86 -14.95
C ALA A 121 -6.36 -11.23 -14.26
N ILE A 122 -6.86 -10.09 -14.78
CA ILE A 122 -7.95 -9.35 -14.13
C ILE A 122 -9.34 -9.76 -14.66
N ASN A 123 -9.45 -10.37 -15.84
CA ASN A 123 -10.74 -10.74 -16.45
C ASN A 123 -11.11 -12.22 -16.30
N VAL A 124 -10.23 -13.08 -15.77
CA VAL A 124 -10.56 -14.48 -15.49
C VAL A 124 -11.55 -14.66 -14.32
N ASP A 125 -11.90 -13.58 -13.62
CA ASP A 125 -12.85 -13.58 -12.50
C ASP A 125 -12.42 -14.49 -11.33
N PRO A 126 -11.26 -14.23 -10.72
CA PRO A 126 -10.75 -15.04 -9.63
C PRO A 126 -11.58 -14.86 -8.34
N ASP A 127 -11.45 -15.82 -7.40
CA ASP A 127 -11.96 -15.67 -6.03
C ASP A 127 -11.05 -14.78 -5.20
N ILE A 128 -9.72 -14.89 -5.45
CA ILE A 128 -8.67 -14.12 -4.78
C ILE A 128 -7.80 -13.47 -5.85
N LEU A 129 -7.71 -12.15 -5.81
CA LEU A 129 -6.82 -11.36 -6.67
C LEU A 129 -5.64 -10.86 -5.85
N ILE A 130 -4.43 -11.13 -6.33
CA ILE A 130 -3.20 -10.59 -5.74
C ILE A 130 -2.61 -9.57 -6.72
N VAL A 131 -2.44 -8.33 -6.25
CA VAL A 131 -1.92 -7.22 -7.04
C VAL A 131 -0.64 -6.71 -6.40
N ASP A 132 0.47 -6.76 -7.13
CA ASP A 132 1.78 -6.25 -6.70
C ASP A 132 2.23 -5.13 -7.64
N GLU A 133 2.00 -3.87 -7.27
CA GLU A 133 2.40 -2.65 -8.00
C GLU A 133 1.96 -2.57 -9.48
N ALA A 134 1.34 -3.62 -9.99
CA ALA A 134 1.05 -3.81 -11.40
C ALA A 134 -0.08 -2.94 -11.96
N LEU A 135 -0.79 -2.16 -11.12
CA LEU A 135 -1.85 -1.25 -11.62
C LEU A 135 -1.28 -0.03 -12.37
N SER A 136 0.02 0.19 -12.29
CA SER A 136 0.72 1.30 -12.99
C SER A 136 1.26 0.90 -14.38
N VAL A 137 0.70 -0.16 -14.98
CA VAL A 137 1.12 -0.67 -16.29
C VAL A 137 0.47 0.10 -17.43
N GLY A 138 1.23 0.31 -18.51
CA GLY A 138 0.75 0.96 -19.72
C GLY A 138 0.66 2.48 -19.60
N ASP A 139 -0.13 3.09 -20.48
CA ASP A 139 -0.39 4.53 -20.45
C ASP A 139 -1.48 4.91 -19.44
N ILE A 140 -1.67 6.21 -19.20
CA ILE A 140 -2.63 6.75 -18.24
C ILE A 140 -4.07 6.26 -18.50
N PHE A 141 -4.46 6.07 -19.77
CA PHE A 141 -5.80 5.59 -20.10
C PHE A 141 -5.96 4.13 -19.72
N PHE A 142 -4.97 3.30 -20.00
CA PHE A 142 -4.99 1.90 -19.62
C PHE A 142 -4.93 1.74 -18.10
N GLN A 143 -4.11 2.53 -17.40
CA GLN A 143 -4.09 2.56 -15.93
C GLN A 143 -5.47 2.89 -15.36
N SER A 144 -6.14 3.90 -15.89
CA SER A 144 -7.51 4.26 -15.45
C SER A 144 -8.51 3.11 -15.65
N LYS A 145 -8.36 2.33 -16.73
CA LYS A 145 -9.15 1.13 -17.00
C LYS A 145 -8.85 0.01 -15.99
N CYS A 146 -7.57 -0.19 -15.65
CA CYS A 146 -7.14 -1.14 -14.63
C CYS A 146 -7.74 -0.81 -13.26
N TYR A 147 -7.67 0.44 -12.82
CA TYR A 147 -8.26 0.88 -11.55
C TYR A 147 -9.78 0.75 -11.52
N ARG A 148 -10.45 1.01 -12.65
CA ARG A 148 -11.91 0.80 -12.75
C ARG A 148 -12.25 -0.67 -12.55
N LYS A 149 -11.61 -1.57 -13.29
CA LYS A 149 -11.83 -3.01 -13.16
C LYS A 149 -11.49 -3.55 -11.77
N PHE A 150 -10.44 -3.01 -11.14
CA PHE A 150 -10.10 -3.31 -9.75
C PHE A 150 -11.25 -2.94 -8.80
N ASN A 151 -11.85 -1.74 -8.96
CA ASN A 151 -13.00 -1.33 -8.17
C ASN A 151 -14.22 -2.23 -8.42
N ASP A 152 -14.51 -2.58 -9.67
CA ASP A 152 -15.61 -3.48 -10.01
C ASP A 152 -15.45 -4.84 -9.30
N LEU A 153 -14.25 -5.41 -9.26
CA LEU A 153 -13.97 -6.65 -8.56
C LEU A 153 -14.12 -6.50 -7.03
N LYS A 154 -13.68 -5.37 -6.47
CA LYS A 154 -13.87 -5.08 -5.05
C LYS A 154 -15.35 -4.96 -4.70
N GLU A 155 -16.13 -4.23 -5.50
CA GLU A 155 -17.58 -4.08 -5.32
C GLU A 155 -18.34 -5.40 -5.51
N ALA A 156 -17.83 -6.28 -6.37
CA ALA A 156 -18.34 -7.65 -6.54
C ALA A 156 -17.99 -8.59 -5.35
N GLY A 157 -17.29 -8.09 -4.32
CA GLY A 157 -16.94 -8.84 -3.13
C GLY A 157 -15.82 -9.87 -3.35
N LYS A 158 -14.92 -9.64 -4.31
CA LYS A 158 -13.73 -10.47 -4.48
C LYS A 158 -12.71 -10.17 -3.38
N THR A 159 -11.99 -11.20 -2.94
CA THR A 159 -10.91 -11.04 -1.97
C THR A 159 -9.66 -10.51 -2.66
N ILE A 160 -9.04 -9.47 -2.11
CA ILE A 160 -7.92 -8.81 -2.75
C ILE A 160 -6.75 -8.66 -1.78
N LEU A 161 -5.56 -9.13 -2.18
CA LEU A 161 -4.30 -8.77 -1.54
C LEU A 161 -3.64 -7.69 -2.38
N PHE A 162 -3.50 -6.52 -1.81
CA PHE A 162 -3.00 -5.33 -2.52
C PHE A 162 -1.65 -4.88 -1.98
N VAL A 163 -0.60 -5.04 -2.78
CA VAL A 163 0.74 -4.56 -2.47
C VAL A 163 1.01 -3.30 -3.26
N SER A 164 1.38 -2.23 -2.59
CA SER A 164 1.69 -0.96 -3.24
C SER A 164 2.67 -0.13 -2.41
N HIS A 165 3.50 0.63 -3.10
CA HIS A 165 4.30 1.70 -2.51
C HIS A 165 3.53 3.02 -2.41
N ASP A 166 2.39 3.16 -3.08
CA ASP A 166 1.52 4.31 -2.94
C ASP A 166 0.59 4.15 -1.73
N MET A 167 0.99 4.78 -0.64
CA MET A 167 0.23 4.74 0.62
C MET A 167 -1.16 5.37 0.48
N GLY A 168 -1.35 6.31 -0.44
CA GLY A 168 -2.65 6.89 -0.75
C GLY A 168 -3.62 5.84 -1.31
N SER A 169 -3.16 5.02 -2.23
CA SER A 169 -3.93 3.90 -2.78
C SER A 169 -4.22 2.84 -1.72
N VAL A 170 -3.25 2.53 -0.84
CA VAL A 170 -3.46 1.57 0.25
C VAL A 170 -4.58 2.04 1.18
N ILE A 171 -4.54 3.29 1.65
CA ILE A 171 -5.59 3.86 2.52
C ILE A 171 -6.94 3.93 1.80
N LYS A 172 -6.94 4.21 0.49
CA LYS A 172 -8.16 4.33 -0.30
C LYS A 172 -8.87 2.99 -0.53
N TYR A 173 -8.10 1.94 -0.80
CA TYR A 173 -8.66 0.67 -1.26
C TYR A 173 -8.72 -0.40 -0.18
N CYS A 174 -7.85 -0.36 0.82
CA CYS A 174 -7.73 -1.38 1.86
C CYS A 174 -8.23 -0.84 3.20
N GLU A 175 -9.06 -1.63 3.89
CA GLU A 175 -9.51 -1.31 5.25
C GLU A 175 -8.46 -1.73 6.29
N ARG A 176 -7.83 -2.88 6.05
CA ARG A 176 -6.76 -3.44 6.87
C ARG A 176 -5.47 -3.58 6.08
N CYS A 177 -4.37 -3.55 6.81
CA CYS A 177 -3.04 -3.67 6.23
C CYS A 177 -2.12 -4.51 7.12
N LEU A 178 -1.32 -5.37 6.48
CA LEU A 178 -0.16 -6.03 7.07
C LEU A 178 1.07 -5.17 6.80
N LEU A 179 1.75 -4.75 7.85
CA LEU A 179 3.02 -4.05 7.77
C LEU A 179 4.16 -5.02 8.09
N ILE A 180 5.10 -5.17 7.15
CA ILE A 180 6.29 -6.02 7.28
C ILE A 180 7.53 -5.13 7.28
N ASN A 181 8.44 -5.36 8.21
CA ASN A 181 9.74 -4.72 8.24
C ASN A 181 10.84 -5.74 8.55
N LYS A 182 11.91 -5.76 7.73
CA LYS A 182 13.06 -6.67 7.89
C LYS A 182 12.66 -8.14 8.10
N GLY A 183 11.64 -8.60 7.37
CA GLY A 183 11.15 -9.98 7.43
C GLY A 183 10.21 -10.30 8.58
N LYS A 184 9.90 -9.35 9.47
CA LYS A 184 9.01 -9.55 10.62
C LYS A 184 7.70 -8.78 10.45
N GLN A 185 6.64 -9.35 11.01
CA GLN A 185 5.36 -8.66 11.13
C GLN A 185 5.49 -7.57 12.20
N VAL A 186 5.23 -6.33 11.80
CA VAL A 186 5.19 -5.19 12.72
C VAL A 186 3.78 -5.04 13.28
N MET A 187 2.79 -5.08 12.38
CA MET A 187 1.38 -5.01 12.78
C MET A 187 0.44 -5.52 11.69
N VAL A 188 -0.75 -5.91 12.11
CA VAL A 188 -1.93 -6.06 11.27
C VAL A 188 -3.04 -5.21 11.87
N GLY A 189 -3.56 -4.26 11.11
CA GLY A 189 -4.57 -3.34 11.63
C GLY A 189 -5.11 -2.41 10.57
N LYS A 190 -5.75 -1.33 10.97
CA LYS A 190 -6.29 -0.33 10.03
C LYS A 190 -5.20 0.23 9.14
N SER A 191 -5.51 0.39 7.84
CA SER A 191 -4.54 0.85 6.85
C SER A 191 -3.95 2.22 7.18
N SER A 192 -4.72 3.14 7.76
CA SER A 192 -4.22 4.45 8.20
C SER A 192 -3.16 4.33 9.29
N GLU A 193 -3.40 3.49 10.29
CA GLU A 193 -2.47 3.26 11.40
C GLU A 193 -1.19 2.58 10.92
N ALA A 194 -1.32 1.54 10.08
CA ALA A 194 -0.18 0.84 9.48
C ALA A 194 0.68 1.76 8.62
N VAL A 195 0.05 2.66 7.84
CA VAL A 195 0.77 3.65 7.03
C VAL A 195 1.50 4.67 7.91
N ASP A 196 0.92 5.10 9.02
CA ASP A 196 1.58 6.03 9.94
C ASP A 196 2.80 5.38 10.62
N VAL A 197 2.69 4.11 11.05
CA VAL A 197 3.83 3.34 11.58
C VAL A 197 4.89 3.15 10.49
N TYR A 198 4.48 2.82 9.26
CA TYR A 198 5.40 2.68 8.12
C TYR A 198 6.20 3.96 7.85
N LYS A 199 5.55 5.13 7.90
CA LYS A 199 6.23 6.43 7.76
C LYS A 199 7.25 6.67 8.88
N LYS A 200 6.94 6.29 10.13
CA LYS A 200 7.86 6.38 11.25
C LYS A 200 9.09 5.49 11.02
N ILE A 201 8.90 4.26 10.52
CA ILE A 201 10.01 3.36 10.16
C ILE A 201 10.90 3.99 9.09
N LEU A 202 10.31 4.56 8.04
CA LEU A 202 11.08 5.23 6.97
C LEU A 202 11.87 6.44 7.48
N ALA A 203 11.34 7.18 8.43
CA ALA A 203 11.99 8.33 9.04
C ALA A 203 13.03 7.95 10.12
N ASN A 204 13.33 6.66 10.34
CA ASN A 204 14.12 6.14 11.46
C ASN A 204 13.65 6.65 12.84
N GLN A 205 12.36 6.97 12.97
CA GLN A 205 11.73 7.43 14.21
C GLN A 205 10.97 6.31 14.93
N TYR A 206 11.00 5.12 14.37
CA TYR A 206 10.45 3.93 14.97
C TYR A 206 11.59 3.26 15.78
N ASP A 207 11.81 3.75 16.98
CA ASP A 207 12.60 3.03 17.97
C ASP A 207 11.78 1.84 18.47
N ASP A 208 12.45 0.75 18.78
CA ASP A 208 11.89 -0.52 19.26
C ASP A 208 11.30 -0.36 20.69
N GLU A 209 10.47 0.65 20.90
CA GLU A 209 9.83 0.95 22.20
C GLU A 209 8.89 -0.19 22.67
N THR A 210 8.57 -1.13 21.79
CA THR A 210 7.72 -2.29 22.14
C THR A 210 8.41 -3.35 22.99
N LYS A 211 9.69 -3.19 23.33
CA LYS A 211 10.37 -4.13 24.24
C LYS A 211 10.31 -3.72 25.72
N GLU A 212 9.91 -2.49 26.02
CA GLU A 212 9.87 -2.02 27.41
C GLU A 212 8.47 -2.15 28.07
N GLU A 213 7.40 -2.37 27.30
CA GLU A 213 6.06 -2.54 27.88
C GLU A 213 5.78 -3.98 28.34
N GLU A 214 6.44 -5.00 27.81
CA GLU A 214 6.29 -6.38 28.29
C GLU A 214 7.12 -6.68 29.56
N GLU A 215 8.16 -5.89 29.88
CA GLU A 215 8.95 -6.06 31.12
C GLU A 215 8.40 -5.24 32.30
N THR A 216 7.44 -4.33 32.10
CA THR A 216 6.85 -3.51 33.18
C THR A 216 5.55 -4.06 33.75
N GLU A 217 4.91 -5.04 33.14
CA GLU A 217 3.73 -5.69 33.72
C GLU A 217 4.06 -6.77 34.76
N GLU A 218 5.28 -7.29 34.81
CA GLU A 218 5.71 -8.26 35.85
C GLU A 218 6.25 -7.64 37.16
N SER A 219 6.39 -6.32 37.24
CA SER A 219 6.95 -5.65 38.43
C SER A 219 6.02 -4.71 39.20
N ALA A 220 4.72 -4.65 38.83
CA ALA A 220 3.75 -3.73 39.43
C ALA A 220 2.78 -4.39 40.46
N GLU A 221 3.12 -5.56 40.99
CA GLU A 221 2.36 -6.19 42.11
C GLU A 221 3.06 -6.13 43.44
N GLN A 222 3.69 -5.04 43.80
CA GLN A 222 4.05 -4.78 45.24
C GLN A 222 4.41 -3.30 45.39
N THR A 223 3.49 -2.45 45.75
CA THR A 223 3.56 -1.48 46.83
C THR A 223 2.38 -0.51 46.79
N GLU A 224 1.29 -0.86 47.40
CA GLU A 224 0.36 0.12 47.97
C GLU A 224 0.91 0.57 49.32
N GLU A 225 1.09 1.86 49.52
CA GLU A 225 0.63 2.64 50.68
C GLU A 225 1.23 4.06 50.74
N ARG A 226 0.31 5.04 50.89
CA ARG A 226 0.48 6.40 51.44
C ARG A 226 1.04 7.47 50.48
N THR A 227 0.45 8.63 50.32
CA THR A 227 -0.43 9.47 51.15
C THR A 227 -1.06 10.56 50.28
N GLU A 228 -2.28 10.95 50.63
CA GLU A 228 -2.99 12.13 50.14
C GLU A 228 -2.28 13.43 50.60
N ALA A 229 -2.20 14.42 49.73
CA ALA A 229 -2.60 15.81 50.03
C ALA A 229 -2.32 16.77 48.88
N ASP A 230 -3.37 17.52 48.61
CA ASP A 230 -3.45 18.91 48.16
C ASP A 230 -3.44 19.27 46.67
N ALA A 231 -4.59 19.85 46.43
CA ALA A 231 -5.13 20.47 45.24
C ALA A 231 -4.38 21.73 44.79
N SER A 232 -4.71 22.05 43.59
CA SER A 232 -4.81 23.36 42.94
C SER A 232 -3.75 23.70 41.89
N GLY A 233 -4.24 23.73 40.67
CA GLY A 233 -4.03 24.91 39.83
C GLY A 233 -2.85 24.91 38.86
N ALA A 234 -3.22 25.12 37.65
CA ALA A 234 -2.43 25.64 36.56
C ALA A 234 -1.89 24.61 35.53
N VAL A 235 -2.65 24.52 34.48
CA VAL A 235 -2.20 24.05 33.17
C VAL A 235 -1.02 24.91 32.74
N SER A 236 0.20 24.44 32.98
CA SER A 236 1.39 25.02 32.40
C SER A 236 1.51 24.55 30.94
N ALA A 237 1.19 25.45 30.03
CA ALA A 237 1.57 25.29 28.62
C ALA A 237 3.08 25.11 28.55
N GLU A 238 3.56 23.91 28.19
CA GLU A 238 4.96 23.71 27.88
C GLU A 238 5.38 24.65 26.75
N LYS A 239 6.37 25.48 27.06
CA LYS A 239 7.03 26.34 26.07
C LYS A 239 7.64 25.45 24.98
N PRO A 240 7.41 25.77 23.68
CA PRO A 240 7.94 24.98 22.60
C PRO A 240 9.48 24.94 22.67
N LYS A 241 10.05 23.73 22.67
CA LYS A 241 11.48 23.53 22.48
C LYS A 241 11.90 24.24 21.19
N LYS A 242 13.05 24.92 21.21
CA LYS A 242 13.63 25.66 20.07
C LYS A 242 13.96 24.68 18.91
N GLY A 243 13.02 24.48 17.99
CA GLY A 243 13.14 23.76 16.75
C GLY A 243 12.04 24.21 15.79
N LEU A 244 12.27 24.13 14.50
CA LEU A 244 11.28 24.45 13.50
C LEU A 244 10.14 23.43 13.52
N TRP A 245 8.90 23.86 13.31
CA TRP A 245 7.74 22.94 13.27
C TRP A 245 7.86 21.91 12.16
N ARG A 246 8.45 22.33 11.00
CA ARG A 246 8.67 21.45 9.84
C ARG A 246 9.61 20.26 10.13
N GLU A 247 10.48 20.36 11.14
CA GLU A 247 11.37 19.27 11.54
C GLU A 247 10.61 18.09 12.15
N ARG A 248 9.36 18.29 12.55
CA ARG A 248 8.45 17.25 13.05
C ARG A 248 7.56 16.66 11.96
N LEU A 249 7.68 17.14 10.73
CA LEU A 249 6.94 16.65 9.57
C LEU A 249 7.89 15.86 8.68
N ILE A 250 7.34 14.87 7.98
CA ILE A 250 8.10 14.12 6.97
C ILE A 250 8.30 15.04 5.77
N ALA A 251 9.54 15.51 5.57
CA ALA A 251 9.88 16.32 4.41
C ALA A 251 9.89 15.46 3.14
N ASN A 252 9.27 15.97 2.07
CA ASN A 252 9.40 15.36 0.75
C ASN A 252 10.84 15.59 0.24
N ALA A 253 11.55 14.48 -0.09
CA ALA A 253 12.89 14.54 -0.66
C ALA A 253 12.95 15.24 -2.04
N GLN A 254 11.78 15.41 -2.69
CA GLN A 254 11.63 16.11 -3.96
C GLN A 254 10.97 17.49 -3.78
N LEU A 255 11.30 18.19 -2.70
CA LEU A 255 10.84 19.55 -2.48
C LEU A 255 11.35 20.44 -3.62
N VAL A 256 10.43 21.05 -4.35
CA VAL A 256 10.76 22.00 -5.42
C VAL A 256 10.33 23.38 -4.95
N GLU A 257 11.29 24.30 -4.90
CA GLU A 257 11.03 25.70 -4.56
C GLU A 257 10.77 26.48 -5.84
N TYR A 258 9.70 27.27 -5.85
CA TYR A 258 9.32 28.14 -6.94
C TYR A 258 9.21 29.58 -6.44
N GLY A 259 9.43 30.54 -7.33
CA GLY A 259 9.23 31.98 -7.11
C GLY A 259 10.51 32.78 -7.14
N ASP A 260 10.35 34.12 -7.06
CA ASP A 260 11.40 35.12 -7.11
C ASP A 260 12.11 35.37 -5.78
N LYS A 261 11.70 34.62 -4.73
CA LYS A 261 12.18 34.75 -3.34
C LYS A 261 11.85 36.08 -2.64
N ALA A 262 10.87 36.84 -3.14
CA ALA A 262 10.38 38.02 -2.46
C ALA A 262 9.69 37.65 -1.11
N ALA A 263 9.13 36.43 -1.02
CA ALA A 263 8.64 35.82 0.20
C ALA A 263 9.04 34.36 0.31
N GLU A 264 9.26 33.86 1.53
CA GLU A 264 9.71 32.51 1.82
C GLU A 264 8.89 31.91 2.97
N ILE A 265 8.41 30.66 2.82
CA ILE A 265 7.81 29.91 3.91
C ILE A 265 8.94 29.29 4.74
N VAL A 266 9.30 29.93 5.85
CA VAL A 266 10.41 29.50 6.70
C VAL A 266 10.04 28.34 7.63
N ASP A 267 8.74 28.20 7.95
CA ASP A 267 8.26 27.15 8.84
C ASP A 267 6.77 26.89 8.62
N PHE A 268 6.32 25.64 8.82
CA PHE A 268 4.92 25.27 8.73
C PHE A 268 4.59 24.05 9.59
N ALA A 269 3.31 23.92 9.95
CA ALA A 269 2.78 22.77 10.67
C ALA A 269 1.34 22.49 10.25
N ILE A 270 0.97 21.21 10.28
CA ILE A 270 -0.42 20.77 10.26
C ILE A 270 -0.78 20.43 11.70
N ILE A 271 -1.88 21.01 12.20
CA ILE A 271 -2.34 20.84 13.58
C ILE A 271 -3.68 20.13 13.54
N ASP A 272 -3.78 18.97 14.17
CA ASP A 272 -5.00 18.19 14.28
C ASP A 272 -6.05 18.84 15.18
N HIS A 273 -7.21 18.18 15.34
CA HIS A 273 -8.32 18.64 16.20
C HIS A 273 -7.96 18.66 17.70
N LYS A 274 -6.90 17.93 18.11
CA LYS A 274 -6.39 17.90 19.49
C LYS A 274 -5.32 18.96 19.73
N GLY A 275 -4.92 19.71 18.70
CA GLY A 275 -3.90 20.74 18.80
C GLY A 275 -2.46 20.22 18.67
N MET A 276 -2.28 18.97 18.25
CA MET A 276 -0.97 18.36 18.06
C MET A 276 -0.48 18.54 16.62
N ILE A 277 0.85 18.68 16.46
CA ILE A 277 1.48 18.70 15.13
C ILE A 277 1.44 17.28 14.58
N THR A 278 0.86 17.10 13.39
CA THR A 278 0.71 15.81 12.73
C THR A 278 1.14 15.89 11.27
N SER A 279 1.61 14.78 10.71
CA SER A 279 1.89 14.61 9.29
C SER A 279 0.71 14.00 8.51
N SER A 280 -0.34 13.56 9.19
CA SER A 280 -1.55 12.98 8.60
C SER A 280 -2.81 13.51 9.28
N VAL A 281 -3.90 13.60 8.53
CA VAL A 281 -5.21 14.04 9.02
C VAL A 281 -6.25 13.04 8.53
N ASP A 282 -7.10 12.55 9.44
CA ASP A 282 -8.18 11.63 9.09
C ASP A 282 -9.24 12.31 8.23
N LYS A 283 -9.84 11.53 7.33
CA LYS A 283 -10.95 11.99 6.48
C LYS A 283 -12.10 12.49 7.36
N ASN A 284 -12.58 13.71 7.06
CA ASN A 284 -13.64 14.43 7.79
C ASN A 284 -13.25 15.03 9.14
N GLN A 285 -11.99 15.04 9.55
CA GLN A 285 -11.54 15.77 10.73
C GLN A 285 -11.16 17.21 10.39
N ARG A 286 -11.42 18.14 11.32
CA ARG A 286 -10.97 19.52 11.21
C ARG A 286 -9.49 19.59 11.55
N PHE A 287 -8.73 20.30 10.73
CA PHE A 287 -7.33 20.58 10.97
C PHE A 287 -7.04 22.05 10.70
N ARG A 288 -5.90 22.53 11.16
CA ARG A 288 -5.38 23.88 10.89
C ARG A 288 -3.99 23.76 10.28
N ILE A 289 -3.76 24.54 9.23
CA ILE A 289 -2.41 24.75 8.70
C ILE A 289 -1.88 26.02 9.32
N LYS A 290 -0.68 25.97 9.89
CA LYS A 290 0.04 27.10 10.45
C LYS A 290 1.31 27.30 9.65
N MET A 291 1.52 28.51 9.14
CA MET A 291 2.69 28.84 8.33
C MET A 291 3.37 30.07 8.91
N LYS A 292 4.70 30.10 8.81
CA LYS A 292 5.53 31.26 9.13
C LYS A 292 6.20 31.71 7.84
N ILE A 293 5.79 32.88 7.37
CA ILE A 293 6.27 33.46 6.11
C ILE A 293 7.21 34.60 6.46
N LYS A 294 8.36 34.64 5.80
CA LYS A 294 9.30 35.74 5.86
C LYS A 294 9.25 36.49 4.54
N PHE A 295 8.96 37.76 4.61
CA PHE A 295 9.01 38.66 3.45
C PHE A 295 10.40 39.30 3.38
N HIS A 296 11.00 39.30 2.22
CA HIS A 296 12.31 39.92 1.96
C HIS A 296 12.15 41.32 1.34
N GLU A 297 10.96 41.61 0.80
CA GLU A 297 10.60 42.87 0.20
C GLU A 297 9.23 43.35 0.72
N THR A 298 8.95 44.66 0.62
CA THR A 298 7.65 45.19 1.00
C THR A 298 6.64 44.89 -0.09
N MET A 299 5.61 44.08 0.23
CA MET A 299 4.51 43.73 -0.67
C MET A 299 3.26 44.56 -0.29
N GLU A 300 2.69 45.30 -1.23
CA GLU A 300 1.50 46.11 -0.96
C GLU A 300 0.21 45.29 -0.88
N HIS A 301 0.17 44.09 -1.55
CA HIS A 301 -0.97 43.17 -1.52
C HIS A 301 -0.47 41.70 -1.59
N PRO A 302 0.01 41.13 -0.47
CA PRO A 302 0.34 39.71 -0.45
C PRO A 302 -0.94 38.88 -0.57
N ILE A 303 -0.98 38.00 -1.59
CA ILE A 303 -2.11 37.07 -1.84
C ILE A 303 -2.07 35.92 -0.85
#